data_ade89d28a5af080bac1d6ccb67bd4e4c
#
_entry.id   ade89d28a5af080bac1d6ccb67bd4e4c
#
_cell.length_a   1.000
_cell.length_b   1.000
_cell.length_c   1.000
_cell.angle_alpha   90.00
_cell.angle_beta   90.00
_cell.angle_gamma   90.00
#
_symmetry.space_group_name_H-M   'P 1'
#
loop_
_entity.id
_entity.type
_entity.pdbx_description
1 polymer ?
#
loop_
_entity_poly.entity_id
_entity_poly.type
_entity_poly.pdbx_seq_one_letter_code
_entity_poly.pdbx_strand_id
1 'polypeptide(L)'
;YWKPSEHTCSIRNQYFTADKEKRACTSLGKCDPFRFDEMADIKTRMYHFAGLVYGDFDGELIRESAKHGKVAVDVQCMLRHVEPDKTMAFHDWADKKEILPLIDYLKTDAAEAEILTGTNDRVKAAHMLHEWGAKEVMISHNTELLVYDGKEIYTCPIKARNLSGRTGRGDTAFAGYI
;
A
#
# COMPACT_ATOMS: atom_id res chain seq x y z
N TYR A 1 9.15 7.02 -17.59
CA TYR A 1 9.63 5.64 -17.81
C TYR A 1 8.43 4.68 -17.85
N TRP A 2 8.44 3.73 -18.75
CA TRP A 2 7.40 2.73 -18.91
C TRP A 2 8.03 1.39 -19.33
N LYS A 3 7.37 0.28 -18.99
CA LYS A 3 7.78 -1.08 -19.35
C LYS A 3 6.72 -1.70 -20.25
N PRO A 4 7.09 -2.25 -21.41
CA PRO A 4 6.18 -3.07 -22.21
C PRO A 4 5.73 -4.30 -21.42
N SER A 5 4.45 -4.63 -21.50
CA SER A 5 3.85 -5.85 -20.95
C SER A 5 2.70 -6.27 -21.84
N GLU A 6 2.42 -7.57 -21.92
CA GLU A 6 1.30 -8.10 -22.71
C GLU A 6 -0.04 -7.52 -22.25
N HIS A 7 -0.18 -7.31 -20.93
CA HIS A 7 -1.38 -6.75 -20.31
C HIS A 7 -1.06 -5.57 -19.42
N THR A 8 -1.98 -4.61 -19.34
CA THR A 8 -1.96 -3.57 -18.32
C THR A 8 -2.61 -4.11 -17.06
N CYS A 9 -2.02 -3.83 -15.89
CA CYS A 9 -2.64 -4.14 -14.61
C CYS A 9 -3.99 -3.41 -14.49
N SER A 10 -5.07 -4.18 -14.47
CA SER A 10 -6.43 -3.65 -14.57
C SER A 10 -7.39 -4.36 -13.63
N ILE A 11 -8.25 -3.61 -12.97
CA ILE A 11 -9.25 -4.12 -12.06
C ILE A 11 -10.65 -3.58 -12.38
N ARG A 12 -11.67 -4.36 -12.06
CA ARG A 12 -13.07 -3.93 -12.04
C ARG A 12 -13.55 -3.86 -10.60
N ASN A 13 -14.02 -2.69 -10.18
CA ASN A 13 -14.74 -2.52 -8.92
C ASN A 13 -16.24 -2.54 -9.17
N GLN A 14 -16.95 -3.46 -8.54
CA GLN A 14 -18.41 -3.51 -8.54
C GLN A 14 -18.89 -3.14 -7.14
N TYR A 15 -19.62 -2.03 -7.04
CA TYR A 15 -20.15 -1.52 -5.78
C TYR A 15 -21.58 -2.02 -5.56
N PHE A 16 -21.89 -2.48 -4.34
CA PHE A 16 -23.19 -3.05 -3.98
C PHE A 16 -24.01 -2.15 -3.06
N THR A 17 -23.41 -1.08 -2.52
CA THR A 17 -24.07 -0.15 -1.60
C THR A 17 -23.89 1.30 -2.08
N ALA A 18 -24.87 2.16 -1.73
CA ALA A 18 -24.84 3.57 -2.13
C ALA A 18 -23.64 4.34 -1.55
N ASP A 19 -23.21 3.97 -0.33
CA ASP A 19 -22.02 4.51 0.34
C ASP A 19 -20.70 3.96 -0.23
N LYS A 20 -20.80 2.99 -1.18
CA LYS A 20 -19.64 2.32 -1.81
C LYS A 20 -18.70 1.60 -0.84
N GLU A 21 -19.20 1.23 0.34
CA GLU A 21 -18.41 0.48 1.33
C GLU A 21 -18.25 -0.99 0.92
N LYS A 22 -19.32 -1.60 0.38
CA LYS A 22 -19.28 -2.98 -0.09
C LYS A 22 -19.00 -3.04 -1.58
N ARG A 23 -17.87 -3.64 -1.93
CA ARG A 23 -17.47 -3.84 -3.32
C ARG A 23 -16.86 -5.23 -3.53
N ALA A 24 -17.06 -5.78 -4.71
CA ALA A 24 -16.23 -6.85 -5.25
C ALA A 24 -15.17 -6.27 -6.18
N CYS A 25 -14.00 -6.87 -6.13
CA CYS A 25 -12.87 -6.49 -6.97
C CYS A 25 -12.46 -7.70 -7.81
N THR A 26 -12.36 -7.52 -9.13
CA THR A 26 -11.99 -8.58 -10.07
C THR A 26 -10.82 -8.11 -10.92
N SER A 27 -9.81 -8.96 -11.10
CA SER A 27 -8.69 -8.70 -12.01
C SER A 27 -9.15 -8.88 -13.45
N LEU A 28 -8.84 -7.90 -14.28
CA LEU A 28 -9.04 -7.96 -15.75
C LEU A 28 -7.73 -8.22 -16.50
N GLY A 29 -6.59 -7.96 -15.87
CA GLY A 29 -5.26 -8.17 -16.41
C GLY A 29 -4.20 -7.90 -15.36
N LYS A 30 -3.07 -8.59 -15.47
CA LYS A 30 -1.89 -8.38 -14.65
C LYS A 30 -0.71 -8.06 -15.56
N CYS A 31 0.04 -7.01 -15.21
CA CYS A 31 1.27 -6.66 -15.91
C CYS A 31 2.46 -7.51 -15.42
N ASP A 32 3.55 -7.48 -16.18
CA ASP A 32 4.81 -8.05 -15.72
C ASP A 32 5.37 -7.27 -14.53
N PRO A 33 5.97 -7.95 -13.54
CA PRO A 33 6.50 -7.29 -12.36
C PRO A 33 7.65 -6.35 -12.70
N PHE A 34 7.75 -5.24 -11.97
CA PHE A 34 8.93 -4.39 -12.01
C PHE A 34 10.06 -5.01 -11.23
N ARG A 35 11.29 -4.90 -11.76
CA ARG A 35 12.54 -5.38 -11.16
C ARG A 35 13.53 -4.24 -10.98
N PHE A 36 14.47 -4.39 -10.07
CA PHE A 36 15.42 -3.33 -9.78
C PHE A 36 16.38 -3.05 -10.95
N ASP A 37 16.84 -4.07 -11.67
CA ASP A 37 17.72 -3.93 -12.82
C ASP A 37 17.11 -3.06 -13.94
N GLU A 38 15.80 -3.05 -14.07
CA GLU A 38 15.06 -2.18 -15.00
C GLU A 38 15.05 -0.71 -14.58
N MET A 39 15.37 -0.42 -13.33
CA MET A 39 15.35 0.90 -12.71
C MET A 39 16.71 1.36 -12.18
N ALA A 40 17.77 0.55 -12.33
CA ALA A 40 19.07 0.78 -11.73
C ALA A 40 19.70 2.14 -12.07
N ASP A 41 19.37 2.69 -13.24
CA ASP A 41 19.85 4.01 -13.68
C ASP A 41 19.04 5.18 -13.09
N ILE A 42 17.92 4.91 -12.40
CA ILE A 42 17.07 5.95 -11.80
C ILE A 42 17.68 6.37 -10.47
N LYS A 43 18.27 7.57 -10.44
CA LYS A 43 18.76 8.18 -9.21
C LYS A 43 17.71 9.09 -8.61
N THR A 44 17.22 8.74 -7.44
CA THR A 44 16.23 9.52 -6.70
C THR A 44 16.55 9.54 -5.22
N ARG A 45 16.00 10.53 -4.50
CA ARG A 45 16.11 10.58 -3.03
C ARG A 45 15.09 9.66 -2.36
N MET A 46 14.03 9.29 -3.06
CA MET A 46 12.94 8.46 -2.55
C MET A 46 12.36 7.57 -3.65
N TYR A 47 12.16 6.31 -3.32
CA TYR A 47 11.43 5.33 -4.12
C TYR A 47 10.06 5.11 -3.49
N HIS A 48 9.00 5.41 -4.25
CA HIS A 48 7.63 5.20 -3.80
C HIS A 48 7.00 4.05 -4.56
N PHE A 49 6.68 2.98 -3.85
CA PHE A 49 6.06 1.76 -4.36
C PHE A 49 4.57 1.74 -4.05
N ALA A 50 3.74 1.86 -5.07
CA ALA A 50 2.29 1.90 -4.99
C ALA A 50 1.68 0.91 -5.99
N GLY A 51 2.00 -0.38 -5.83
CA GLY A 51 1.47 -1.45 -6.68
C GLY A 51 0.00 -1.74 -6.39
N LEU A 52 -0.67 -2.36 -7.36
CA LEU A 52 -2.10 -2.63 -7.31
C LEU A 52 -2.40 -4.03 -6.76
N VAL A 53 -1.61 -5.03 -7.15
CA VAL A 53 -1.78 -6.44 -6.77
C VAL A 53 -0.46 -7.11 -6.43
N TYR A 54 -0.55 -8.20 -5.70
CA TYR A 54 0.61 -9.00 -5.33
C TYR A 54 1.39 -9.48 -6.57
N GLY A 55 2.71 -9.20 -6.53
CA GLY A 55 3.63 -9.50 -7.61
C GLY A 55 3.74 -8.41 -8.68
N ASP A 56 3.20 -7.20 -8.49
CA ASP A 56 3.57 -6.02 -9.29
C ASP A 56 5.04 -5.66 -9.07
N PHE A 57 5.54 -5.92 -7.88
CA PHE A 57 6.96 -5.93 -7.48
C PHE A 57 7.15 -6.85 -6.28
N ASP A 58 8.37 -7.13 -5.90
CA ASP A 58 8.74 -8.03 -4.82
C ASP A 58 9.58 -7.34 -3.74
N GLY A 59 9.89 -8.09 -2.67
CA GLY A 59 10.73 -7.61 -1.58
C GLY A 59 12.17 -7.29 -2.02
N GLU A 60 12.66 -7.91 -3.08
CA GLU A 60 14.02 -7.64 -3.60
C GLU A 60 14.12 -6.24 -4.20
N LEU A 61 13.07 -5.80 -4.93
CA LEU A 61 13.02 -4.44 -5.44
C LEU A 61 13.09 -3.40 -4.30
N ILE A 62 12.42 -3.67 -3.17
CA ILE A 62 12.48 -2.83 -1.98
C ILE A 62 13.88 -2.87 -1.36
N ARG A 63 14.48 -4.07 -1.20
CA ARG A 63 15.83 -4.22 -0.61
C ARG A 63 16.89 -3.47 -1.40
N GLU A 64 16.87 -3.60 -2.72
CA GLU A 64 17.82 -2.91 -3.59
C GLU A 64 17.60 -1.39 -3.56
N SER A 65 16.35 -0.93 -3.66
CA SER A 65 16.04 0.51 -3.61
C SER A 65 16.46 1.17 -2.29
N ALA A 66 16.32 0.47 -1.16
CA ALA A 66 16.70 0.97 0.16
C ALA A 66 18.21 1.24 0.30
N LYS A 67 19.04 0.64 -0.55
CA LYS A 67 20.49 0.94 -0.61
C LYS A 67 20.80 2.28 -1.27
N HIS A 68 19.84 2.85 -2.01
CA HIS A 68 20.05 4.03 -2.86
C HIS A 68 19.26 5.25 -2.44
N GLY A 69 18.22 5.10 -1.60
CA GLY A 69 17.40 6.21 -1.14
C GLY A 69 16.37 5.79 -0.12
N LYS A 70 15.54 6.74 0.30
CA LYS A 70 14.39 6.45 1.16
C LYS A 70 13.35 5.60 0.43
N VAL A 71 12.62 4.79 1.17
CA VAL A 71 11.59 3.91 0.63
C VAL A 71 10.23 4.24 1.24
N ALA A 72 9.25 4.48 0.38
CA ALA A 72 7.85 4.63 0.72
C ALA A 72 7.04 3.50 0.09
N VAL A 73 6.19 2.81 0.85
CA VAL A 73 5.41 1.67 0.37
C VAL A 73 3.94 1.82 0.74
N ASP A 74 3.05 1.73 -0.26
CA ASP A 74 1.65 1.37 -0.04
C ASP A 74 1.54 -0.15 0.02
N VAL A 75 1.16 -0.68 1.17
CA VAL A 75 1.18 -2.12 1.44
C VAL A 75 0.15 -2.92 0.65
N GLN A 76 -0.81 -2.25 0.02
CA GLN A 76 -1.91 -2.89 -0.71
C GLN A 76 -1.47 -4.03 -1.62
N CYS A 77 -0.41 -3.80 -2.43
CA CYS A 77 0.08 -4.82 -3.36
C CYS A 77 0.81 -5.99 -2.68
N MET A 78 1.20 -5.87 -1.43
CA MET A 78 1.77 -6.98 -0.66
C MET A 78 0.69 -7.91 -0.10
N LEU A 79 -0.54 -7.41 0.01
CA LEU A 79 -1.67 -8.13 0.63
C LEU A 79 -2.71 -8.60 -0.38
N ARG A 80 -2.93 -7.85 -1.48
CA ARG A 80 -4.00 -8.11 -2.43
C ARG A 80 -3.58 -9.12 -3.49
N HIS A 81 -4.07 -10.35 -3.38
CA HIS A 81 -3.80 -11.43 -4.32
C HIS A 81 -4.93 -11.56 -5.34
N VAL A 82 -4.57 -12.04 -6.53
CA VAL A 82 -5.53 -12.43 -7.56
C VAL A 82 -5.71 -13.93 -7.49
N GLU A 83 -6.91 -14.36 -7.15
CA GLU A 83 -7.28 -15.77 -7.06
C GLU A 83 -7.46 -16.41 -8.44
N PRO A 84 -7.47 -17.76 -8.55
CA PRO A 84 -7.64 -18.45 -9.82
C PRO A 84 -8.92 -18.10 -10.58
N ASP A 85 -9.99 -17.73 -9.87
CA ASP A 85 -11.28 -17.26 -10.43
C ASP A 85 -11.27 -15.76 -10.79
N LYS A 86 -10.10 -15.10 -10.69
CA LYS A 86 -9.87 -13.67 -10.90
C LYS A 86 -10.48 -12.76 -9.84
N THR A 87 -11.09 -13.27 -8.79
CA THR A 87 -11.46 -12.47 -7.62
C THR A 87 -10.21 -12.01 -6.87
N MET A 88 -10.35 -10.99 -6.04
CA MET A 88 -9.24 -10.50 -5.24
C MET A 88 -9.47 -10.84 -3.77
N ALA A 89 -8.49 -11.50 -3.17
CA ALA A 89 -8.45 -11.79 -1.74
C ALA A 89 -7.25 -11.09 -1.08
N PHE A 90 -7.37 -10.86 0.20
CA PHE A 90 -6.28 -10.31 1.00
C PHE A 90 -5.65 -11.43 1.81
N HIS A 91 -4.33 -11.54 1.71
CA HIS A 91 -3.51 -12.47 2.49
C HIS A 91 -2.48 -11.68 3.30
N ASP A 92 -2.04 -12.23 4.40
CA ASP A 92 -0.99 -11.59 5.20
C ASP A 92 0.35 -11.61 4.44
N TRP A 93 1.16 -10.60 4.68
CA TRP A 93 2.48 -10.46 4.06
C TRP A 93 3.51 -11.30 4.84
N ALA A 94 3.93 -12.43 4.28
CA ALA A 94 4.80 -13.39 4.94
C ALA A 94 6.14 -12.77 5.38
N ASP A 95 6.77 -11.98 4.50
CA ASP A 95 8.11 -11.40 4.71
C ASP A 95 8.08 -10.02 5.39
N LYS A 96 6.94 -9.60 5.92
CA LYS A 96 6.75 -8.24 6.48
C LYS A 96 7.82 -7.85 7.48
N LYS A 97 8.21 -8.74 8.39
CA LYS A 97 9.21 -8.45 9.43
C LYS A 97 10.64 -8.29 8.90
N GLU A 98 10.92 -8.85 7.74
CA GLU A 98 12.21 -8.69 7.07
C GLU A 98 12.28 -7.40 6.24
N ILE A 99 11.15 -6.97 5.68
CA ILE A 99 11.09 -5.84 4.75
C ILE A 99 10.75 -4.53 5.47
N LEU A 100 9.90 -4.55 6.50
CA LEU A 100 9.50 -3.33 7.24
C LEU A 100 10.68 -2.48 7.73
N PRO A 101 11.80 -3.06 8.23
CA PRO A 101 12.97 -2.26 8.62
C PRO A 101 13.61 -1.43 7.50
N LEU A 102 13.31 -1.72 6.25
CA LEU A 102 13.81 -1.02 5.08
C LEU A 102 12.90 0.13 4.64
N ILE A 103 11.71 0.24 5.24
CA ILE A 103 10.68 1.19 4.83
C ILE A 103 10.73 2.43 5.72
N ASP A 104 10.96 3.59 5.10
CA ASP A 104 10.91 4.88 5.79
C ASP A 104 9.47 5.34 6.01
N TYR A 105 8.60 5.13 5.02
CA TYR A 105 7.20 5.56 5.05
C TYR A 105 6.30 4.39 4.63
N LEU A 106 5.56 3.84 5.57
CA LEU A 106 4.59 2.78 5.32
C LEU A 106 3.18 3.35 5.28
N LYS A 107 2.43 3.08 4.23
CA LYS A 107 1.00 3.38 4.18
C LYS A 107 0.20 2.08 4.14
N THR A 108 -0.87 2.06 4.91
CA THR A 108 -1.89 1.02 4.92
C THR A 108 -3.28 1.65 5.12
N ASP A 109 -4.36 0.93 4.84
CA ASP A 109 -5.67 1.26 5.36
C ASP A 109 -5.99 0.48 6.64
N ALA A 110 -7.12 0.78 7.29
CA ALA A 110 -7.47 0.15 8.56
C ALA A 110 -7.67 -1.37 8.45
N ALA A 111 -8.24 -1.85 7.35
CA ALA A 111 -8.46 -3.29 7.14
C ALA A 111 -7.14 -4.01 6.82
N GLU A 112 -6.28 -3.40 6.03
CA GLU A 112 -4.93 -3.90 5.73
C GLU A 112 -4.06 -3.93 7.00
N ALA A 113 -4.15 -2.90 7.85
CA ALA A 113 -3.45 -2.86 9.14
C ALA A 113 -3.90 -4.00 10.07
N GLU A 114 -5.19 -4.31 10.08
CA GLU A 114 -5.73 -5.44 10.83
C GLU A 114 -5.19 -6.79 10.31
N ILE A 115 -5.12 -6.98 9.00
CA ILE A 115 -4.52 -8.18 8.39
C ILE A 115 -3.05 -8.34 8.80
N LEU A 116 -2.28 -7.25 8.75
CA LEU A 116 -0.86 -7.26 9.09
C LEU A 116 -0.60 -7.56 10.57
N THR A 117 -1.42 -7.00 11.47
CA THR A 117 -1.12 -6.95 12.91
C THR A 117 -2.04 -7.81 13.77
N GLY A 118 -3.19 -8.24 13.24
CA GLY A 118 -4.23 -8.97 13.98
C GLY A 118 -5.03 -8.08 14.94
N THR A 119 -4.89 -6.74 14.87
CA THR A 119 -5.68 -5.82 15.72
C THR A 119 -6.37 -4.75 14.87
N ASN A 120 -7.63 -4.45 15.22
CA ASN A 120 -8.42 -3.37 14.61
C ASN A 120 -8.21 -2.01 15.31
N ASP A 121 -7.44 -1.97 16.39
CA ASP A 121 -6.99 -0.73 17.02
C ASP A 121 -5.86 -0.12 16.19
N ARG A 122 -6.16 0.96 15.48
CA ARG A 122 -5.23 1.62 14.56
C ARG A 122 -4.00 2.22 15.24
N VAL A 123 -4.14 2.71 16.48
CA VAL A 123 -3.01 3.22 17.26
C VAL A 123 -2.07 2.08 17.61
N LYS A 124 -2.63 0.99 18.13
CA LYS A 124 -1.86 -0.23 18.44
C LYS A 124 -1.21 -0.81 17.19
N ALA A 125 -1.94 -0.87 16.08
CA ALA A 125 -1.39 -1.36 14.80
C ALA A 125 -0.20 -0.50 14.32
N ALA A 126 -0.31 0.83 14.42
CA ALA A 126 0.78 1.73 14.04
C ALA A 126 2.04 1.51 14.88
N HIS A 127 1.89 1.35 16.20
CA HIS A 127 3.01 1.02 17.08
C HIS A 127 3.63 -0.33 16.74
N MET A 128 2.81 -1.38 16.51
CA MET A 128 3.32 -2.71 16.14
C MET A 128 4.10 -2.69 14.82
N LEU A 129 3.59 -2.00 13.80
CA LEU A 129 4.26 -1.88 12.50
C LEU A 129 5.59 -1.11 12.62
N HIS A 130 5.63 -0.10 13.48
CA HIS A 130 6.85 0.62 13.80
C HIS A 130 7.84 -0.26 14.58
N GLU A 131 7.40 -0.99 15.59
CA GLU A 131 8.22 -1.94 16.34
C GLU A 131 8.80 -3.04 15.44
N TRP A 132 8.12 -3.40 14.36
CA TRP A 132 8.62 -4.34 13.35
C TRP A 132 9.56 -3.69 12.34
N GLY A 133 9.79 -2.37 12.45
CA GLY A 133 10.87 -1.68 11.77
C GLY A 133 10.49 -0.54 10.83
N ALA A 134 9.21 -0.36 10.46
CA ALA A 134 8.81 0.79 9.64
C ALA A 134 9.05 2.10 10.41
N LYS A 135 9.69 3.11 9.79
CA LYS A 135 10.07 4.32 10.53
C LYS A 135 8.87 5.23 10.81
N GLU A 136 8.03 5.45 9.80
CA GLU A 136 6.79 6.20 9.92
C GLU A 136 5.63 5.40 9.33
N VAL A 137 4.48 5.41 9.99
CA VAL A 137 3.33 4.59 9.62
C VAL A 137 2.10 5.48 9.45
N MET A 138 1.53 5.47 8.23
CA MET A 138 0.24 6.09 7.93
C MET A 138 -0.84 5.03 7.83
N ILE A 139 -1.93 5.18 8.59
CA ILE A 139 -3.13 4.34 8.50
C ILE A 139 -4.31 5.20 8.06
N SER A 140 -4.80 4.96 6.85
CA SER A 140 -5.98 5.63 6.33
C SER A 140 -7.27 4.95 6.76
N HIS A 141 -8.29 5.75 7.05
CA HIS A 141 -9.66 5.31 7.33
C HIS A 141 -10.66 6.22 6.61
N ASN A 142 -11.94 5.88 6.65
CA ASN A 142 -13.00 6.67 6.00
C ASN A 142 -13.16 8.07 6.59
N THR A 143 -12.91 8.23 7.86
CA THR A 143 -13.17 9.44 8.64
C THR A 143 -11.91 10.26 8.92
N GLU A 144 -10.74 9.62 8.95
CA GLU A 144 -9.49 10.29 9.30
C GLU A 144 -8.26 9.54 8.78
N LEU A 145 -7.16 10.25 8.73
CA LEU A 145 -5.81 9.69 8.60
C LEU A 145 -5.17 9.66 10.00
N LEU A 146 -4.45 8.59 10.29
CA LEU A 146 -3.59 8.47 11.45
C LEU A 146 -2.16 8.32 10.96
N VAL A 147 -1.24 9.06 11.56
CA VAL A 147 0.21 8.93 11.31
C VAL A 147 0.92 8.75 12.63
N TYR A 148 1.81 7.77 12.69
CA TYR A 148 2.79 7.62 13.75
C TYR A 148 4.19 7.87 13.19
N ASP A 149 4.88 8.89 13.71
CA ASP A 149 6.22 9.30 13.24
C ASP A 149 7.38 8.62 13.99
N GLY A 150 7.05 7.60 14.79
CA GLY A 150 7.99 6.93 15.69
C GLY A 150 8.11 7.58 17.08
N LYS A 151 7.39 8.68 17.32
CA LYS A 151 7.34 9.39 18.59
C LYS A 151 5.93 9.70 19.04
N GLU A 152 5.15 10.33 18.16
CA GLU A 152 3.80 10.81 18.44
C GLU A 152 2.80 10.33 17.39
N ILE A 153 1.54 10.21 17.82
CA ILE A 153 0.39 9.95 16.94
C ILE A 153 -0.24 11.27 16.53
N TYR A 154 -0.38 11.45 15.22
CA TYR A 154 -1.11 12.56 14.62
C TYR A 154 -2.37 12.04 13.96
N THR A 155 -3.47 12.77 14.05
CA THR A 155 -4.70 12.46 13.32
C THR A 155 -5.18 13.66 12.53
N CYS A 156 -5.70 13.40 11.33
CA CYS A 156 -6.26 14.41 10.45
C CYS A 156 -7.63 13.95 9.97
N PRO A 157 -8.74 14.63 10.35
CA PRO A 157 -10.07 14.25 9.87
C PRO A 157 -10.21 14.49 8.37
N ILE A 158 -10.81 13.52 7.67
CA ILE A 158 -11.09 13.61 6.24
C ILE A 158 -12.41 14.36 6.05
N LYS A 159 -12.33 15.56 5.45
CA LYS A 159 -13.48 16.37 5.04
C LYS A 159 -13.67 16.28 3.52
N ALA A 160 -14.23 15.16 3.06
CA ALA A 160 -14.45 14.96 1.62
C ALA A 160 -15.48 15.94 1.07
N ARG A 161 -15.11 16.68 0.02
CA ARG A 161 -16.03 17.59 -0.69
C ARG A 161 -17.01 16.83 -1.58
N ASN A 162 -16.63 15.65 -2.04
CA ASN A 162 -17.43 14.81 -2.91
C ASN A 162 -17.28 13.34 -2.48
N LEU A 163 -18.41 12.67 -2.30
CA LEU A 163 -18.49 11.25 -1.91
C LEU A 163 -18.83 10.34 -3.09
N SER A 164 -18.86 10.84 -4.32
CA SER A 164 -19.20 10.06 -5.52
C SER A 164 -18.14 9.00 -5.87
N GLY A 165 -16.91 9.13 -5.35
CA GLY A 165 -15.81 8.17 -5.50
C GLY A 165 -14.94 8.07 -4.26
N ARG A 166 -14.28 6.92 -4.09
CA ARG A 166 -13.36 6.64 -2.96
C ARG A 166 -11.95 6.28 -3.42
N THR A 167 -11.81 5.84 -4.69
CA THR A 167 -10.54 5.40 -5.26
C THR A 167 -9.55 6.56 -5.34
N GLY A 168 -8.30 6.31 -4.94
CA GLY A 168 -7.21 7.27 -5.00
C GLY A 168 -7.09 8.23 -3.81
N ARG A 169 -8.00 8.19 -2.84
CA ARG A 169 -7.87 9.05 -1.65
C ARG A 169 -6.64 8.73 -0.80
N GLY A 170 -6.41 7.43 -0.56
CA GLY A 170 -5.23 6.96 0.16
C GLY A 170 -3.95 7.34 -0.57
N ASP A 171 -3.90 7.07 -1.88
CA ASP A 171 -2.74 7.37 -2.73
C ASP A 171 -2.42 8.88 -2.72
N THR A 172 -3.46 9.72 -2.89
CA THR A 172 -3.30 11.19 -2.86
C THR A 172 -2.80 11.68 -1.50
N ALA A 173 -3.35 11.15 -0.40
CA ALA A 173 -2.93 11.53 0.94
C ALA A 173 -1.48 11.12 1.21
N PHE A 174 -1.10 9.91 0.81
CA PHE A 174 0.25 9.42 0.98
C PHE A 174 1.27 10.19 0.13
N ALA A 175 0.95 10.43 -1.15
CA ALA A 175 1.80 11.23 -2.03
C ALA A 175 1.98 12.68 -1.54
N GLY A 176 0.97 13.23 -0.84
CA GLY A 176 1.07 14.56 -0.24
C GLY A 176 1.82 14.58 1.11
N TYR A 177 1.99 13.42 1.75
CA TYR A 177 2.70 13.26 3.01
C TYR A 177 4.20 13.08 2.81
N ILE A 178 4.61 12.25 1.85
CA ILE A 178 6.01 11.96 1.52
C ILE A 178 6.59 13.03 0.59
#